data_5bde1e7c1a63ba6d47b0ce16d1515c65
#
_entry.id   5bde1e7c1a63ba6d47b0ce16d1515c65
#
_cell.length_a   1.000
_cell.length_b   1.000
_cell.length_c   1.000
_cell.angle_alpha   90.00
_cell.angle_beta   90.00
_cell.angle_gamma   90.00
#
_symmetry.space_group_name_H-M   'P 1'
#
loop_
_entity.id
_entity.type
_entity.pdbx_description
1 polymer ?
#
loop_
_entity_poly.entity_id
_entity_poly.type
_entity_poly.pdbx_seq_one_letter_code
_entity_poly.pdbx_strand_id
1 'polypeptide(L)'
;ELEEIVEYLKYPAKYKALGARIPKGVLLLGSPGTGKTLLGRAVAGEAGVPFYYISGSDFVEMFVGVGASRVRDLFEQAKKTAPCIVFMDEIDAVGRQRGTGLGGGHDEREQTLNQLLVEMDGFDSTPNSSPVIVLAATNRPDVLDPALLRPGRFDRQVVVDRPDIAGRTAILKVHSRGKPLDEHVDLRELAQRTPGFSGADLENLLNEAALLAARRKEDVITMADCTEAIDRVMMGPERKSRIISEKDRRVTAYHEGGHALVARAIPQADPVRKITILPRGQALGVTSLVPDQDRYNKTRSEMLASLAVFMGGRVAEEVVFGEITTGASNDIERATEIARDMVCRFGMSDTIGPVNYGHKQSQVFLGRDISEHRNYSENTSQAIDAEVRRILTESYERARNILQDHRQDLDKLTDLLMEKELVEAAELDELLGPSARDILKKEEQEREGVNLSKEDNSSTSNEVAESKLSSPEDTSEEKATKAEN
;
A
#
# COMPACT_ATOMS: atom_id res chain seq x y z
N GLU A 1 20.32 -2.96 4.02
CA GLU A 1 21.17 -2.74 2.83
C GLU A 1 21.86 -1.37 2.88
N LEU A 2 21.14 -0.29 3.27
CA LEU A 2 21.74 1.05 3.38
C LEU A 2 22.65 1.20 4.60
N GLU A 3 22.47 0.43 5.65
CA GLU A 3 23.38 0.37 6.80
C GLU A 3 24.79 -0.09 6.40
N GLU A 4 24.89 -1.04 5.48
CA GLU A 4 26.17 -1.47 4.92
C GLU A 4 26.91 -0.32 4.20
N ILE A 5 26.14 0.56 3.53
CA ILE A 5 26.69 1.75 2.86
C ILE A 5 27.23 2.74 3.90
N VAL A 6 26.46 2.98 4.97
CA VAL A 6 26.88 3.83 6.09
C VAL A 6 28.17 3.27 6.72
N GLU A 7 28.21 1.97 7.02
CA GLU A 7 29.39 1.32 7.63
C GLU A 7 30.61 1.41 6.71
N TYR A 8 30.41 1.22 5.40
CA TYR A 8 31.50 1.36 4.44
C TYR A 8 32.06 2.78 4.36
N LEU A 9 31.19 3.77 4.33
CA LEU A 9 31.63 5.17 4.28
C LEU A 9 32.36 5.57 5.56
N LYS A 10 31.98 4.99 6.73
CA LYS A 10 32.67 5.20 8.02
C LYS A 10 34.00 4.44 8.09
N TYR A 11 34.03 3.20 7.60
CA TYR A 11 35.18 2.29 7.78
C TYR A 11 35.63 1.61 6.48
N PRO A 12 36.05 2.35 5.45
CA PRO A 12 36.34 1.80 4.13
C PRO A 12 37.53 0.81 4.14
N ALA A 13 38.48 0.96 5.08
CA ALA A 13 39.64 0.10 5.19
C ALA A 13 39.28 -1.37 5.55
N LYS A 14 38.24 -1.57 6.35
CA LYS A 14 37.74 -2.91 6.74
C LYS A 14 37.30 -3.74 5.52
N TYR A 15 36.58 -3.11 4.62
CA TYR A 15 36.05 -3.76 3.42
C TYR A 15 37.14 -3.98 2.34
N LYS A 16 38.04 -2.99 2.17
CA LYS A 16 39.17 -3.11 1.26
C LYS A 16 40.13 -4.24 1.65
N ALA A 17 40.35 -4.46 2.95
CA ALA A 17 41.20 -5.54 3.44
C ALA A 17 40.66 -6.94 3.10
N LEU A 18 39.34 -7.09 2.99
CA LEU A 18 38.66 -8.33 2.61
C LEU A 18 38.47 -8.48 1.10
N GLY A 19 38.90 -7.48 0.28
CA GLY A 19 38.70 -7.48 -1.15
C GLY A 19 37.25 -7.28 -1.59
N ALA A 20 36.38 -6.80 -0.68
CA ALA A 20 34.97 -6.56 -0.97
C ALA A 20 34.81 -5.38 -1.93
N ARG A 21 33.99 -5.58 -2.97
CA ARG A 21 33.58 -4.51 -3.89
C ARG A 21 32.24 -3.98 -3.41
N ILE A 22 32.19 -2.68 -3.14
CA ILE A 22 30.98 -2.02 -2.74
C ILE A 22 30.25 -1.44 -3.93
N PRO A 23 28.89 -1.44 -3.91
CA PRO A 23 28.12 -0.88 -5.00
C PRO A 23 28.46 0.61 -5.17
N LYS A 24 28.77 1.01 -6.39
CA LYS A 24 29.00 2.43 -6.74
C LYS A 24 27.71 3.20 -6.78
N GLY A 25 26.63 2.54 -7.15
CA GLY A 25 25.32 3.12 -7.28
C GLY A 25 24.23 2.27 -6.65
N VAL A 26 23.33 2.91 -5.94
CA VAL A 26 22.13 2.30 -5.36
C VAL A 26 20.90 3.02 -5.86
N LEU A 27 19.95 2.26 -6.37
CA LEU A 27 18.69 2.77 -6.88
C LEU A 27 17.58 2.55 -5.85
N LEU A 28 16.99 3.64 -5.35
CA LEU A 28 15.85 3.63 -4.47
C LEU A 28 14.56 3.60 -5.30
N LEU A 29 13.81 2.53 -5.20
CA LEU A 29 12.55 2.32 -5.91
C LEU A 29 11.37 2.49 -4.95
N GLY A 30 10.26 3.03 -5.39
CA GLY A 30 9.06 3.07 -4.56
C GLY A 30 8.07 4.14 -4.98
N SER A 31 6.86 4.07 -4.41
CA SER A 31 5.79 5.03 -4.66
C SER A 31 6.21 6.46 -4.28
N PRO A 32 5.58 7.50 -4.86
CA PRO A 32 5.78 8.88 -4.41
C PRO A 32 5.48 9.03 -2.91
N GLY A 33 6.23 9.92 -2.24
CA GLY A 33 5.99 10.24 -0.83
C GLY A 33 6.47 9.20 0.19
N THR A 34 7.15 8.11 -0.22
CA THR A 34 7.68 7.09 0.70
C THR A 34 8.97 7.49 1.44
N GLY A 35 9.49 8.69 1.18
CA GLY A 35 10.65 9.22 1.91
C GLY A 35 12.02 8.87 1.29
N LYS A 36 12.10 8.49 0.01
CA LYS A 36 13.37 8.13 -0.67
C LYS A 36 14.45 9.21 -0.54
N THR A 37 14.09 10.48 -0.76
CA THR A 37 15.00 11.62 -0.62
C THR A 37 15.46 11.84 0.83
N LEU A 38 14.54 11.68 1.80
CA LEU A 38 14.87 11.74 3.22
C LEU A 38 15.82 10.62 3.63
N LEU A 39 15.61 9.42 3.10
CA LEU A 39 16.46 8.27 3.36
C LEU A 39 17.89 8.51 2.84
N GLY A 40 18.05 9.09 1.63
CA GLY A 40 19.35 9.48 1.10
C GLY A 40 20.08 10.49 1.98
N ARG A 41 19.37 11.49 2.50
CA ARG A 41 19.92 12.48 3.46
C ARG A 41 20.30 11.83 4.79
N ALA A 42 19.48 10.91 5.28
CA ALA A 42 19.75 10.19 6.53
C ALA A 42 21.02 9.33 6.43
N VAL A 43 21.21 8.63 5.30
CA VAL A 43 22.44 7.84 5.04
C VAL A 43 23.68 8.73 5.06
N ALA A 44 23.64 9.91 4.43
CA ALA A 44 24.77 10.84 4.42
C ALA A 44 25.03 11.42 5.83
N GLY A 45 23.97 11.81 6.54
CA GLY A 45 24.08 12.34 7.91
C GLY A 45 24.64 11.30 8.88
N GLU A 46 24.15 10.06 8.80
CA GLU A 46 24.65 8.95 9.64
C GLU A 46 26.11 8.58 9.30
N ALA A 47 26.47 8.61 8.02
CA ALA A 47 27.86 8.38 7.59
C ALA A 47 28.78 9.55 7.88
N GLY A 48 28.28 10.75 8.14
CA GLY A 48 29.06 11.97 8.39
C GLY A 48 29.81 12.48 7.15
N VAL A 49 29.23 12.26 5.95
CA VAL A 49 29.85 12.63 4.66
C VAL A 49 29.07 13.72 3.93
N PRO A 50 29.70 14.50 3.05
CA PRO A 50 29.04 15.49 2.20
C PRO A 50 27.92 14.87 1.37
N PHE A 51 26.81 15.62 1.21
CA PHE A 51 25.63 15.21 0.44
C PHE A 51 25.38 16.20 -0.70
N TYR A 52 25.48 15.74 -1.93
CA TYR A 52 25.15 16.49 -3.13
C TYR A 52 23.79 16.06 -3.65
N TYR A 53 22.87 17.01 -3.77
CA TYR A 53 21.51 16.76 -4.27
C TYR A 53 21.32 17.40 -5.63
N ILE A 54 20.72 16.64 -6.54
CA ILE A 54 20.28 17.12 -7.84
C ILE A 54 19.01 16.39 -8.26
N SER A 55 18.11 17.08 -8.97
CA SER A 55 16.97 16.44 -9.63
C SER A 55 17.34 16.02 -11.05
N GLY A 56 16.83 14.87 -11.51
CA GLY A 56 16.96 14.47 -12.91
C GLY A 56 16.40 15.52 -13.88
N SER A 57 15.40 16.27 -13.47
CA SER A 57 14.86 17.39 -14.26
C SER A 57 15.85 18.54 -14.47
N ASP A 58 16.80 18.74 -13.54
CA ASP A 58 17.83 19.81 -13.66
C ASP A 58 18.82 19.56 -14.80
N PHE A 59 18.84 18.34 -15.30
CA PHE A 59 19.68 17.98 -16.45
C PHE A 59 18.97 18.10 -17.80
N VAL A 60 17.64 18.29 -17.79
CA VAL A 60 16.85 18.42 -19.03
C VAL A 60 16.77 19.89 -19.41
N GLU A 61 17.58 20.28 -20.36
CA GLU A 61 17.65 21.66 -20.87
C GLU A 61 17.26 21.71 -22.36
N MET A 62 16.99 22.91 -22.88
CA MET A 62 16.66 23.10 -24.30
C MET A 62 17.93 23.12 -25.19
N PHE A 63 19.10 23.35 -24.60
CA PHE A 63 20.36 23.45 -25.33
C PHE A 63 21.19 22.17 -25.18
N VAL A 64 21.57 21.60 -26.32
CA VAL A 64 22.35 20.35 -26.39
C VAL A 64 23.71 20.52 -25.69
N GLY A 65 24.04 19.58 -24.80
CA GLY A 65 25.31 19.51 -24.09
C GLY A 65 25.36 20.19 -22.72
N VAL A 66 24.37 21.01 -22.34
CA VAL A 66 24.34 21.68 -21.04
C VAL A 66 24.17 20.66 -19.94
N GLY A 67 23.21 19.73 -20.08
CA GLY A 67 22.97 18.66 -19.13
C GLY A 67 24.19 17.78 -18.90
N ALA A 68 24.88 17.39 -19.98
CA ALA A 68 26.10 16.60 -19.90
C ALA A 68 27.26 17.36 -19.19
N SER A 69 27.37 18.68 -19.37
CA SER A 69 28.32 19.50 -18.62
C SER A 69 28.03 19.53 -17.15
N ARG A 70 26.76 19.74 -16.75
CA ARG A 70 26.35 19.72 -15.35
C ARG A 70 26.64 18.37 -14.67
N VAL A 71 26.40 17.25 -15.36
CA VAL A 71 26.78 15.94 -14.86
C VAL A 71 28.29 15.90 -14.57
N ARG A 72 29.12 16.32 -15.51
CA ARG A 72 30.59 16.31 -15.35
C ARG A 72 31.01 17.17 -14.16
N ASP A 73 30.51 18.39 -14.06
CA ASP A 73 30.85 19.35 -13.00
C ASP A 73 30.46 18.77 -11.61
N LEU A 74 29.28 18.17 -11.48
CA LEU A 74 28.82 17.52 -10.27
C LEU A 74 29.76 16.39 -9.83
N PHE A 75 30.13 15.50 -10.77
CA PHE A 75 31.00 14.38 -10.48
C PHE A 75 32.46 14.81 -10.20
N GLU A 76 32.94 15.87 -10.81
CA GLU A 76 34.23 16.48 -10.47
C GLU A 76 34.23 17.05 -9.03
N GLN A 77 33.18 17.73 -8.64
CA GLN A 77 33.03 18.22 -7.27
C GLN A 77 32.99 17.06 -6.28
N ALA A 78 32.20 16.02 -6.55
CA ALA A 78 32.10 14.84 -5.72
C ALA A 78 33.46 14.14 -5.55
N LYS A 79 34.23 13.98 -6.62
CA LYS A 79 35.59 13.41 -6.58
C LYS A 79 36.57 14.26 -5.71
N LYS A 80 36.44 15.58 -5.69
CA LYS A 80 37.27 16.49 -4.86
C LYS A 80 36.96 16.42 -3.37
N THR A 81 35.73 16.08 -3.02
CA THR A 81 35.22 16.05 -1.63
C THR A 81 34.97 14.64 -1.10
N ALA A 82 35.45 13.63 -1.81
CA ALA A 82 35.26 12.24 -1.40
C ALA A 82 35.95 11.94 -0.02
N PRO A 83 35.34 11.13 0.88
CA PRO A 83 34.11 10.35 0.64
C PRO A 83 32.85 11.21 0.67
N CYS A 84 31.90 10.97 -0.26
CA CYS A 84 30.64 11.71 -0.33
C CYS A 84 29.52 10.88 -0.97
N ILE A 85 28.30 11.37 -0.84
CA ILE A 85 27.11 10.83 -1.50
C ILE A 85 26.59 11.83 -2.53
N VAL A 86 26.37 11.37 -3.75
CA VAL A 86 25.64 12.08 -4.80
C VAL A 86 24.24 11.48 -4.88
N PHE A 87 23.21 12.29 -4.60
CA PHE A 87 21.82 11.87 -4.66
C PHE A 87 21.14 12.48 -5.89
N MET A 88 20.62 11.61 -6.76
CA MET A 88 19.87 11.98 -7.96
C MET A 88 18.40 11.62 -7.78
N ASP A 89 17.55 12.62 -7.58
CA ASP A 89 16.11 12.40 -7.52
C ASP A 89 15.50 12.35 -8.92
N GLU A 90 14.38 11.65 -9.09
CA GLU A 90 13.67 11.55 -10.36
C GLU A 90 14.57 11.17 -11.54
N ILE A 91 15.43 10.16 -11.34
CA ILE A 91 16.41 9.75 -12.38
C ILE A 91 15.75 9.35 -13.70
N ASP A 92 14.47 8.97 -13.68
CA ASP A 92 13.67 8.64 -14.86
C ASP A 92 13.45 9.83 -15.80
N ALA A 93 13.65 11.07 -15.35
CA ALA A 93 13.64 12.24 -16.21
C ALA A 93 14.76 12.20 -17.29
N VAL A 94 15.94 11.65 -16.94
CA VAL A 94 17.12 11.51 -17.81
C VAL A 94 17.32 10.07 -18.25
N GLY A 95 17.10 9.11 -17.34
CA GLY A 95 17.42 7.69 -17.51
C GLY A 95 16.40 6.89 -18.31
N ARG A 96 15.51 7.52 -19.06
CA ARG A 96 14.43 6.83 -19.79
C ARG A 96 14.99 6.06 -20.99
N GLN A 97 14.35 4.89 -21.29
CA GLN A 97 14.67 4.06 -22.45
C GLN A 97 14.63 4.86 -23.76
N ARG A 98 15.55 4.55 -24.66
CA ARG A 98 15.67 5.13 -26.00
C ARG A 98 14.42 4.85 -26.80
N GLY A 99 13.70 5.89 -27.22
CA GLY A 99 12.51 5.79 -28.05
C GLY A 99 12.78 6.25 -29.47
N THR A 100 12.07 5.70 -30.46
CA THR A 100 12.10 6.12 -31.86
C THR A 100 11.28 7.40 -32.11
N GLY A 101 11.37 8.40 -31.23
CA GLY A 101 10.63 9.67 -31.36
C GLY A 101 11.40 10.69 -32.20
N LEU A 102 10.71 11.26 -33.19
CA LEU A 102 11.19 12.36 -34.00
C LEU A 102 11.03 13.69 -33.22
N GLY A 103 12.10 14.15 -32.51
CA GLY A 103 12.09 15.45 -31.84
C GLY A 103 13.38 15.78 -31.13
N GLY A 104 13.91 17.01 -31.29
CA GLY A 104 15.24 17.46 -30.84
C GLY A 104 15.53 17.48 -29.34
N GLY A 105 14.52 17.21 -28.49
CA GLY A 105 14.71 17.03 -27.04
C GLY A 105 15.16 15.62 -26.63
N HIS A 106 15.24 14.67 -27.55
CA HIS A 106 15.71 13.32 -27.28
C HIS A 106 17.25 13.23 -27.30
N ASP A 107 17.91 13.95 -28.18
CA ASP A 107 19.36 13.90 -28.36
C ASP A 107 20.08 14.43 -27.10
N GLU A 108 19.55 15.46 -26.47
CA GLU A 108 20.14 16.02 -25.25
C GLU A 108 20.05 15.07 -24.05
N ARG A 109 18.87 14.46 -23.85
CA ARG A 109 18.69 13.47 -22.76
C ARG A 109 19.59 12.26 -22.95
N GLU A 110 19.72 11.77 -24.19
CA GLU A 110 20.59 10.64 -24.50
C GLU A 110 22.09 11.02 -24.30
N GLN A 111 22.50 12.23 -24.66
CA GLN A 111 23.84 12.70 -24.40
C GLN A 111 24.13 12.82 -22.91
N THR A 112 23.17 13.34 -22.13
CA THR A 112 23.28 13.48 -20.69
C THR A 112 23.32 12.10 -20.00
N LEU A 113 22.47 11.16 -20.41
CA LEU A 113 22.52 9.78 -19.94
C LEU A 113 23.85 9.11 -20.23
N ASN A 114 24.38 9.26 -21.48
CA ASN A 114 25.66 8.69 -21.83
C ASN A 114 26.78 9.30 -20.99
N GLN A 115 26.77 10.60 -20.72
CA GLN A 115 27.74 11.24 -19.83
C GLN A 115 27.66 10.69 -18.40
N LEU A 116 26.43 10.52 -17.86
CA LEU A 116 26.23 9.92 -16.56
C LEU A 116 26.84 8.50 -16.48
N LEU A 117 26.58 7.67 -17.48
CA LEU A 117 27.14 6.33 -17.56
C LEU A 117 28.69 6.35 -17.59
N VAL A 118 29.30 7.27 -18.35
CA VAL A 118 30.74 7.45 -18.41
C VAL A 118 31.33 7.87 -17.06
N GLU A 119 30.68 8.81 -16.37
CA GLU A 119 31.15 9.26 -15.05
C GLU A 119 31.05 8.14 -13.99
N MET A 120 29.97 7.35 -14.00
CA MET A 120 29.81 6.20 -13.10
C MET A 120 30.84 5.11 -13.36
N ASP A 121 31.16 4.83 -14.64
CA ASP A 121 32.18 3.85 -15.01
C ASP A 121 33.60 4.36 -14.63
N GLY A 122 33.81 5.68 -14.61
CA GLY A 122 35.09 6.34 -14.32
C GLY A 122 35.51 6.38 -12.84
N PHE A 123 34.73 5.83 -11.90
CA PHE A 123 35.10 5.83 -10.47
C PHE A 123 36.21 4.83 -10.08
N ASP A 124 36.56 3.87 -10.93
CA ASP A 124 37.54 2.82 -10.61
C ASP A 124 39.00 3.20 -10.93
N SER A 125 39.25 4.43 -11.37
CA SER A 125 40.54 4.75 -12.02
C SER A 125 41.73 4.87 -11.08
N THR A 126 41.56 4.86 -9.74
CA THR A 126 42.68 4.98 -8.79
C THR A 126 42.50 4.08 -7.56
N PRO A 127 43.45 3.17 -7.26
CA PRO A 127 43.34 2.20 -6.15
C PRO A 127 43.22 2.83 -4.76
N ASN A 128 43.56 4.10 -4.60
CA ASN A 128 43.60 4.84 -3.34
C ASN A 128 42.55 5.96 -3.23
N SER A 129 41.62 6.10 -4.18
CA SER A 129 40.59 7.14 -4.10
C SER A 129 39.59 6.84 -2.98
N SER A 130 39.18 7.91 -2.30
CA SER A 130 38.07 7.86 -1.37
C SER A 130 36.75 7.56 -2.13
N PRO A 131 35.82 6.80 -1.54
CA PRO A 131 34.61 6.39 -2.26
C PRO A 131 33.63 7.54 -2.50
N VAL A 132 33.08 7.56 -3.71
CA VAL A 132 31.86 8.33 -4.04
C VAL A 132 30.74 7.34 -4.30
N ILE A 133 29.63 7.47 -3.60
CA ILE A 133 28.46 6.62 -3.77
C ILE A 133 27.33 7.44 -4.41
N VAL A 134 26.77 6.91 -5.49
CA VAL A 134 25.63 7.51 -6.17
C VAL A 134 24.35 6.84 -5.67
N LEU A 135 23.48 7.59 -5.03
CA LEU A 135 22.12 7.17 -4.71
C LEU A 135 21.17 7.79 -5.73
N ALA A 136 20.36 7.01 -6.40
CA ALA A 136 19.32 7.55 -7.26
C ALA A 136 17.94 7.12 -6.79
N ALA A 137 16.92 7.94 -7.01
CA ALA A 137 15.55 7.63 -6.69
C ALA A 137 14.66 7.73 -7.93
N THR A 138 13.72 6.79 -8.06
CA THR A 138 12.67 6.82 -9.08
C THR A 138 11.36 6.24 -8.57
N ASN A 139 10.27 6.75 -9.09
CA ASN A 139 8.93 6.18 -8.90
C ASN A 139 8.56 5.23 -10.06
N ARG A 140 9.39 5.17 -11.12
CA ARG A 140 9.09 4.47 -12.36
C ARG A 140 10.27 3.64 -12.85
N PRO A 141 10.56 2.51 -12.21
CA PRO A 141 11.67 1.63 -12.62
C PRO A 141 11.47 1.04 -14.03
N ASP A 142 10.20 0.92 -14.46
CA ASP A 142 9.79 0.36 -15.75
C ASP A 142 10.28 1.16 -16.96
N VAL A 143 10.53 2.46 -16.79
CA VAL A 143 10.96 3.35 -17.88
C VAL A 143 12.47 3.49 -18.01
N LEU A 144 13.24 3.03 -17.02
CA LEU A 144 14.68 3.20 -17.00
C LEU A 144 15.39 2.40 -18.09
N ASP A 145 16.45 3.00 -18.66
CA ASP A 145 17.34 2.32 -19.60
C ASP A 145 18.08 1.17 -18.88
N PRO A 146 18.01 -0.07 -19.41
CA PRO A 146 18.71 -1.21 -18.83
C PRO A 146 20.21 -1.00 -18.66
N ALA A 147 20.82 -0.08 -19.40
CA ALA A 147 22.23 0.26 -19.26
C ALA A 147 22.57 0.86 -17.89
N LEU A 148 21.62 1.53 -17.22
CA LEU A 148 21.79 2.05 -15.86
C LEU A 148 21.86 0.93 -14.81
N LEU A 149 21.20 -0.20 -15.06
CA LEU A 149 21.07 -1.32 -14.14
C LEU A 149 22.18 -2.37 -14.28
N ARG A 150 23.20 -2.10 -15.14
CA ARG A 150 24.33 -3.01 -15.32
C ARG A 150 25.28 -2.97 -14.11
N PRO A 151 25.96 -4.10 -13.79
CA PRO A 151 26.97 -4.15 -12.74
C PRO A 151 28.03 -3.04 -12.89
N GLY A 152 28.37 -2.39 -11.77
CA GLY A 152 29.29 -1.24 -11.74
C GLY A 152 28.61 0.11 -11.89
N ARG A 153 27.27 0.16 -12.03
CA ARG A 153 26.44 1.35 -12.07
C ARG A 153 25.41 1.31 -10.94
N PHE A 154 24.10 1.25 -11.22
CA PHE A 154 23.08 1.00 -10.19
C PHE A 154 22.85 -0.51 -10.04
N ASP A 155 23.83 -1.18 -9.48
CA ASP A 155 23.87 -2.62 -9.32
C ASP A 155 23.11 -3.12 -8.06
N ARG A 156 22.77 -2.21 -7.16
CA ARG A 156 21.92 -2.49 -6.00
C ARG A 156 20.60 -1.71 -6.11
N GLN A 157 19.50 -2.41 -5.92
CA GLN A 157 18.16 -1.84 -5.95
C GLN A 157 17.51 -2.05 -4.59
N VAL A 158 17.05 -0.95 -3.97
CA VAL A 158 16.38 -0.95 -2.67
C VAL A 158 14.95 -0.48 -2.86
N VAL A 159 14.00 -1.37 -2.57
CA VAL A 159 12.57 -1.03 -2.63
C VAL A 159 12.16 -0.35 -1.33
N VAL A 160 11.62 0.86 -1.45
CA VAL A 160 11.07 1.65 -0.33
C VAL A 160 9.55 1.58 -0.43
N ASP A 161 8.98 0.58 0.23
CA ASP A 161 7.55 0.34 0.24
C ASP A 161 6.78 1.37 1.08
N ARG A 162 5.45 1.34 0.97
CA ARG A 162 4.59 2.09 1.89
C ARG A 162 4.74 1.53 3.30
N PRO A 163 4.68 2.39 4.33
CA PRO A 163 4.89 1.96 5.71
C PRO A 163 3.74 1.08 6.20
N ASP A 164 4.07 0.07 7.00
CA ASP A 164 3.14 -0.71 7.80
C ASP A 164 2.59 0.09 8.99
N ILE A 165 1.71 -0.49 9.80
CA ILE A 165 1.11 0.19 10.96
C ILE A 165 2.19 0.73 11.92
N ALA A 166 3.24 -0.03 12.17
CA ALA A 166 4.33 0.39 13.05
C ALA A 166 5.11 1.56 12.45
N GLY A 167 5.43 1.48 11.17
CA GLY A 167 6.07 2.55 10.39
C GLY A 167 5.21 3.81 10.33
N ARG A 168 3.89 3.69 10.06
CA ARG A 168 2.97 4.83 10.07
C ARG A 168 2.90 5.49 11.43
N THR A 169 2.83 4.71 12.51
CA THR A 169 2.86 5.24 13.87
C THR A 169 4.15 6.02 14.15
N ALA A 170 5.30 5.47 13.75
CA ALA A 170 6.59 6.13 13.90
C ALA A 170 6.67 7.43 13.09
N ILE A 171 6.19 7.44 11.85
CA ILE A 171 6.13 8.62 10.99
C ILE A 171 5.21 9.68 11.58
N LEU A 172 4.00 9.33 12.03
CA LEU A 172 3.09 10.24 12.71
C LEU A 172 3.74 10.85 13.94
N LYS A 173 4.48 10.07 14.73
CA LYS A 173 5.23 10.55 15.90
C LYS A 173 6.33 11.55 15.53
N VAL A 174 6.97 11.39 14.37
CA VAL A 174 7.96 12.35 13.86
C VAL A 174 7.28 13.66 13.46
N HIS A 175 6.21 13.59 12.68
CA HIS A 175 5.51 14.77 12.16
C HIS A 175 4.59 15.47 13.19
N SER A 176 4.33 14.82 14.34
CA SER A 176 3.63 15.45 15.47
C SER A 176 4.52 16.35 16.31
N ARG A 177 5.85 16.27 16.15
CA ARG A 177 6.78 17.12 16.90
C ARG A 177 6.52 18.60 16.61
N GLY A 178 6.29 19.39 17.68
CA GLY A 178 6.00 20.82 17.56
C GLY A 178 4.55 21.14 17.16
N LYS A 179 3.65 20.16 17.09
CA LYS A 179 2.22 20.37 16.94
C LYS A 179 1.52 20.14 18.29
N PRO A 180 0.61 21.02 18.74
CA PRO A 180 -0.12 20.86 19.99
C PRO A 180 -1.23 19.81 19.80
N LEU A 181 -0.92 18.53 20.02
CA LEU A 181 -1.91 17.46 20.04
C LEU A 181 -2.56 17.37 21.41
N ASP A 182 -3.88 17.13 21.43
CA ASP A 182 -4.61 16.76 22.63
C ASP A 182 -4.10 15.42 23.17
N GLU A 183 -4.13 15.23 24.50
CA GLU A 183 -3.66 14.01 25.18
C GLU A 183 -4.45 12.75 24.79
N HIS A 184 -5.68 12.89 24.30
CA HIS A 184 -6.53 11.80 23.84
C HIS A 184 -6.28 11.40 22.37
N VAL A 185 -5.34 12.05 21.65
CA VAL A 185 -5.01 11.68 20.27
C VAL A 185 -4.12 10.44 20.27
N ASP A 186 -4.67 9.30 19.89
CA ASP A 186 -3.91 8.07 19.71
C ASP A 186 -3.33 7.96 18.29
N LEU A 187 -2.01 8.15 18.17
CA LEU A 187 -1.28 8.04 16.90
C LEU A 187 -1.32 6.61 16.33
N ARG A 188 -1.47 5.58 17.17
CA ARG A 188 -1.58 4.20 16.72
C ARG A 188 -2.95 3.95 16.09
N GLU A 189 -4.01 4.49 16.68
CA GLU A 189 -5.34 4.45 16.09
C GLU A 189 -5.38 5.18 14.74
N LEU A 190 -4.76 6.36 14.65
CA LEU A 190 -4.62 7.07 13.38
C LEU A 190 -3.88 6.24 12.33
N ALA A 191 -2.79 5.56 12.72
CA ALA A 191 -2.05 4.66 11.84
C ALA A 191 -2.89 3.46 11.36
N GLN A 192 -3.77 2.92 12.20
CA GLN A 192 -4.71 1.86 11.81
C GLN A 192 -5.78 2.36 10.83
N ARG A 193 -6.21 3.61 10.97
CA ARG A 193 -7.23 4.24 10.10
C ARG A 193 -6.68 4.70 8.74
N THR A 194 -5.36 4.65 8.53
CA THR A 194 -4.67 5.14 7.33
C THR A 194 -3.90 4.06 6.57
N PRO A 195 -4.54 2.90 6.23
CA PRO A 195 -3.86 1.87 5.46
C PRO A 195 -3.46 2.40 4.09
N GLY A 196 -2.23 2.07 3.66
CA GLY A 196 -1.72 2.48 2.35
C GLY A 196 -1.27 3.94 2.24
N PHE A 197 -1.31 4.74 3.31
CA PHE A 197 -0.75 6.09 3.31
C PHE A 197 0.77 6.04 3.22
N SER A 198 1.33 6.92 2.41
CA SER A 198 2.76 7.21 2.37
C SER A 198 3.17 8.16 3.51
N GLY A 199 4.47 8.35 3.69
CA GLY A 199 4.97 9.33 4.67
C GLY A 199 4.48 10.75 4.40
N ALA A 200 4.40 11.15 3.14
CA ALA A 200 3.89 12.47 2.74
C ALA A 200 2.38 12.62 3.01
N ASP A 201 1.59 11.56 2.82
CA ASP A 201 0.16 11.58 3.14
C ASP A 201 -0.06 11.76 4.66
N LEU A 202 0.76 11.09 5.49
CA LEU A 202 0.70 11.20 6.95
C LEU A 202 1.14 12.58 7.46
N GLU A 203 2.16 13.18 6.84
CA GLU A 203 2.55 14.55 7.10
C GLU A 203 1.43 15.52 6.76
N ASN A 204 0.84 15.37 5.58
CA ASN A 204 -0.29 16.18 5.11
C ASN A 204 -1.52 16.02 6.02
N LEU A 205 -1.80 14.81 6.49
CA LEU A 205 -2.89 14.54 7.44
C LEU A 205 -2.75 15.41 8.71
N LEU A 206 -1.58 15.38 9.36
CA LEU A 206 -1.35 16.17 10.56
C LEU A 206 -1.33 17.68 10.28
N ASN A 207 -0.94 18.09 9.09
CA ASN A 207 -1.03 19.47 8.66
C ASN A 207 -2.49 19.91 8.44
N GLU A 208 -3.30 19.12 7.76
CA GLU A 208 -4.73 19.37 7.59
C GLU A 208 -5.48 19.40 8.92
N ALA A 209 -5.15 18.48 9.86
CA ALA A 209 -5.71 18.50 11.21
C ALA A 209 -5.40 19.80 11.95
N ALA A 210 -4.16 20.29 11.85
CA ALA A 210 -3.76 21.58 12.44
C ALA A 210 -4.51 22.76 11.81
N LEU A 211 -4.71 22.74 10.47
CA LEU A 211 -5.48 23.78 9.78
C LEU A 211 -6.97 23.74 10.18
N LEU A 212 -7.53 22.56 10.48
CA LEU A 212 -8.90 22.41 10.97
C LEU A 212 -9.07 23.00 12.37
N ALA A 213 -8.19 22.63 13.31
CA ALA A 213 -8.17 23.17 14.67
C ALA A 213 -8.05 24.71 14.66
N ALA A 214 -7.10 25.23 13.89
CA ALA A 214 -6.91 26.69 13.75
C ALA A 214 -8.16 27.40 13.19
N ARG A 215 -8.87 26.78 12.22
CA ARG A 215 -10.11 27.33 11.67
C ARG A 215 -11.24 27.38 12.71
N ARG A 216 -11.27 26.41 13.63
CA ARG A 216 -12.21 26.39 14.76
C ARG A 216 -11.79 27.29 15.90
N LYS A 217 -10.59 27.90 15.83
CA LYS A 217 -9.97 28.72 16.87
C LYS A 217 -9.67 27.90 18.14
N GLU A 218 -9.29 26.63 17.96
CA GLU A 218 -8.84 25.74 19.03
C GLU A 218 -7.32 25.83 19.18
N ASP A 219 -6.82 25.72 20.40
CA ASP A 219 -5.38 25.78 20.70
C ASP A 219 -4.69 24.42 20.58
N VAL A 220 -5.46 23.34 20.52
CA VAL A 220 -5.00 21.96 20.43
C VAL A 220 -5.69 21.20 19.29
N ILE A 221 -4.99 20.22 18.72
CA ILE A 221 -5.50 19.37 17.65
C ILE A 221 -6.16 18.16 18.30
N THR A 222 -7.43 17.95 18.05
CA THR A 222 -8.22 16.86 18.63
C THR A 222 -8.24 15.62 17.72
N MET A 223 -8.68 14.48 18.27
CA MET A 223 -8.90 13.26 17.46
C MET A 223 -9.98 13.47 16.37
N ALA A 224 -10.98 14.33 16.63
CA ALA A 224 -11.99 14.69 15.65
C ALA A 224 -11.38 15.46 14.45
N ASP A 225 -10.43 16.38 14.70
CA ASP A 225 -9.71 17.08 13.64
C ASP A 225 -8.88 16.11 12.79
N CYS A 226 -8.22 15.16 13.43
CA CYS A 226 -7.44 14.14 12.75
C CYS A 226 -8.33 13.24 11.87
N THR A 227 -9.50 12.85 12.37
CA THR A 227 -10.46 12.03 11.62
C THR A 227 -10.99 12.78 10.40
N GLU A 228 -11.36 14.05 10.55
CA GLU A 228 -11.78 14.91 9.44
C GLU A 228 -10.63 15.13 8.44
N ALA A 229 -9.39 15.25 8.92
CA ALA A 229 -8.21 15.38 8.06
C ALA A 229 -7.96 14.12 7.23
N ILE A 230 -8.15 12.91 7.78
CA ILE A 230 -8.10 11.65 7.00
C ILE A 230 -9.06 11.73 5.82
N ASP A 231 -10.30 12.13 6.07
CA ASP A 231 -11.31 12.25 5.03
C ASP A 231 -10.94 13.26 3.95
N ARG A 232 -10.38 14.40 4.35
CA ARG A 232 -9.91 15.42 3.39
C ARG A 232 -8.78 14.93 2.52
N VAL A 233 -7.82 14.23 3.08
CA VAL A 233 -6.68 13.69 2.33
C VAL A 233 -7.15 12.60 1.37
N MET A 234 -8.08 11.73 1.79
CA MET A 234 -8.58 10.62 0.96
C MET A 234 -9.57 11.05 -0.11
N MET A 235 -10.51 11.94 0.22
CA MET A 235 -11.70 12.22 -0.60
C MET A 235 -11.84 13.69 -1.01
N GLY A 236 -11.00 14.56 -0.44
CA GLY A 236 -11.10 16.00 -0.63
C GLY A 236 -12.06 16.69 0.36
N PRO A 237 -12.17 18.03 0.30
CA PRO A 237 -13.00 18.80 1.22
C PRO A 237 -14.50 18.57 0.98
N GLU A 238 -15.29 18.74 2.03
CA GLU A 238 -16.75 18.77 1.94
C GLU A 238 -17.24 19.89 1.03
N ARG A 239 -18.21 19.60 0.18
CA ARG A 239 -18.87 20.57 -0.70
C ARG A 239 -20.20 21.03 -0.13
N LYS A 240 -20.17 21.83 0.95
CA LYS A 240 -21.38 22.35 1.61
C LYS A 240 -22.27 23.24 0.71
N SER A 241 -21.72 23.78 -0.37
CA SER A 241 -22.46 24.60 -1.33
C SER A 241 -23.25 23.83 -2.37
N ARG A 242 -23.11 22.50 -2.44
CA ARG A 242 -23.83 21.70 -3.43
C ARG A 242 -25.25 21.42 -2.93
N ILE A 243 -26.22 22.05 -3.57
CA ILE A 243 -27.64 21.81 -3.29
C ILE A 243 -28.00 20.47 -3.94
N ILE A 244 -28.28 19.47 -3.13
CA ILE A 244 -28.74 18.15 -3.57
C ILE A 244 -30.23 18.07 -3.30
N SER A 245 -31.02 17.59 -4.27
CA SER A 245 -32.44 17.39 -4.05
C SER A 245 -32.68 16.33 -2.99
N GLU A 246 -33.79 16.44 -2.25
CA GLU A 246 -34.14 15.43 -1.23
C GLU A 246 -34.29 14.03 -1.83
N LYS A 247 -34.78 13.95 -3.08
CA LYS A 247 -34.84 12.71 -3.84
C LYS A 247 -33.44 12.10 -4.05
N ASP A 248 -32.49 12.90 -4.55
CA ASP A 248 -31.13 12.42 -4.83
C ASP A 248 -30.40 12.05 -3.53
N ARG A 249 -30.64 12.82 -2.45
CA ARG A 249 -30.09 12.54 -1.13
C ARG A 249 -30.60 11.19 -0.59
N ARG A 250 -31.88 10.88 -0.78
CA ARG A 250 -32.45 9.60 -0.40
C ARG A 250 -31.91 8.46 -1.27
N VAL A 251 -31.76 8.65 -2.57
CA VAL A 251 -31.12 7.66 -3.46
C VAL A 251 -29.70 7.37 -3.01
N THR A 252 -28.91 8.41 -2.69
CA THR A 252 -27.55 8.25 -2.17
C THR A 252 -27.55 7.49 -0.83
N ALA A 253 -28.47 7.77 0.09
CA ALA A 253 -28.55 7.08 1.37
C ALA A 253 -28.84 5.59 1.20
N TYR A 254 -29.72 5.21 0.29
CA TYR A 254 -29.95 3.80 -0.05
C TYR A 254 -28.73 3.15 -0.71
N HIS A 255 -28.07 3.87 -1.60
CA HIS A 255 -26.88 3.42 -2.29
C HIS A 255 -25.76 3.08 -1.29
N GLU A 256 -25.40 4.03 -0.43
CA GLU A 256 -24.36 3.85 0.59
C GLU A 256 -24.78 2.80 1.66
N GLY A 257 -26.06 2.83 2.04
CA GLY A 257 -26.64 1.80 2.92
C GLY A 257 -26.53 0.39 2.33
N GLY A 258 -26.69 0.27 1.01
CA GLY A 258 -26.52 -0.98 0.28
C GLY A 258 -25.10 -1.55 0.38
N HIS A 259 -24.09 -0.72 0.15
CA HIS A 259 -22.70 -1.11 0.33
C HIS A 259 -22.43 -1.57 1.76
N ALA A 260 -22.90 -0.82 2.73
CA ALA A 260 -22.68 -1.11 4.15
C ALA A 260 -23.33 -2.40 4.61
N LEU A 261 -24.57 -2.64 4.25
CA LEU A 261 -25.28 -3.87 4.63
C LEU A 261 -24.66 -5.11 4.00
N VAL A 262 -24.32 -5.05 2.71
CA VAL A 262 -23.65 -6.17 2.06
C VAL A 262 -22.28 -6.45 2.70
N ALA A 263 -21.51 -5.40 3.04
CA ALA A 263 -20.25 -5.56 3.74
C ALA A 263 -20.42 -6.20 5.13
N ARG A 264 -21.45 -5.81 5.89
CA ARG A 264 -21.73 -6.37 7.23
C ARG A 264 -22.23 -7.81 7.20
N ALA A 265 -22.94 -8.19 6.14
CA ALA A 265 -23.47 -9.53 5.97
C ALA A 265 -22.44 -10.56 5.47
N ILE A 266 -21.29 -10.13 4.94
CA ILE A 266 -20.27 -11.02 4.41
C ILE A 266 -19.04 -11.03 5.34
N PRO A 267 -18.70 -12.15 5.98
CA PRO A 267 -17.58 -12.21 6.95
C PRO A 267 -16.20 -11.85 6.33
N GLN A 268 -16.00 -12.14 5.03
CA GLN A 268 -14.74 -11.87 4.31
C GLN A 268 -14.62 -10.42 3.84
N ALA A 269 -15.68 -9.61 3.96
CA ALA A 269 -15.62 -8.19 3.59
C ALA A 269 -14.84 -7.38 4.63
N ASP A 270 -14.27 -6.26 4.20
CA ASP A 270 -13.65 -5.31 5.12
C ASP A 270 -14.71 -4.63 5.99
N PRO A 271 -14.42 -4.34 7.26
CA PRO A 271 -15.40 -3.75 8.18
C PRO A 271 -15.76 -2.33 7.77
N VAL A 272 -17.05 -2.00 7.94
CA VAL A 272 -17.56 -0.63 7.73
C VAL A 272 -17.14 0.23 8.90
N ARG A 273 -16.41 1.32 8.63
CA ARG A 273 -16.01 2.30 9.65
C ARG A 273 -17.00 3.43 9.79
N LYS A 274 -17.49 3.92 8.65
CA LYS A 274 -18.50 4.97 8.61
C LYS A 274 -19.21 4.99 7.26
N ILE A 275 -20.40 5.58 7.28
CA ILE A 275 -21.19 5.87 6.09
C ILE A 275 -21.55 7.34 6.13
N THR A 276 -21.44 8.04 5.00
CA THR A 276 -21.85 9.45 4.90
C THR A 276 -22.52 9.74 3.58
N ILE A 277 -23.52 10.60 3.63
CA ILE A 277 -24.19 11.16 2.46
C ILE A 277 -23.81 12.62 2.22
N LEU A 278 -22.78 13.10 2.91
CA LEU A 278 -22.19 14.42 2.68
C LEU A 278 -21.34 14.39 1.42
N PRO A 279 -21.57 15.29 0.45
CA PRO A 279 -20.83 15.28 -0.80
C PRO A 279 -19.37 15.71 -0.58
N ARG A 280 -18.44 14.85 -1.04
CA ARG A 280 -16.99 15.12 -1.00
C ARG A 280 -16.38 14.91 -2.40
N GLY A 281 -15.58 15.85 -2.86
CA GLY A 281 -14.96 15.75 -4.18
C GLY A 281 -16.03 15.58 -5.29
N GLN A 282 -16.04 14.44 -5.98
CA GLN A 282 -17.04 14.09 -7.00
C GLN A 282 -18.13 13.17 -6.46
N ALA A 283 -17.92 12.52 -5.32
CA ALA A 283 -18.87 11.60 -4.72
C ALA A 283 -20.01 12.34 -4.00
N LEU A 284 -21.21 11.78 -4.05
CA LEU A 284 -22.38 12.28 -3.33
C LEU A 284 -22.49 11.69 -1.93
N GLY A 285 -21.94 10.49 -1.72
CA GLY A 285 -21.81 9.79 -0.46
C GLY A 285 -20.57 8.90 -0.48
N VAL A 286 -20.25 8.28 0.64
CA VAL A 286 -19.13 7.34 0.76
C VAL A 286 -19.38 6.36 1.89
N THR A 287 -19.22 5.07 1.60
CA THR A 287 -19.11 4.00 2.59
C THR A 287 -17.64 3.65 2.79
N SER A 288 -17.09 4.00 3.93
CA SER A 288 -15.68 3.77 4.25
C SER A 288 -15.47 2.36 4.79
N LEU A 289 -14.76 1.55 4.03
CA LEU A 289 -14.33 0.21 4.40
C LEU A 289 -12.83 0.25 4.69
N VAL A 290 -12.41 -0.15 5.88
CA VAL A 290 -11.02 -0.11 6.30
C VAL A 290 -10.62 -1.46 6.88
N PRO A 291 -9.62 -2.15 6.31
CA PRO A 291 -9.14 -3.42 6.85
C PRO A 291 -8.54 -3.23 8.26
N ASP A 292 -8.74 -4.21 9.15
CA ASP A 292 -8.21 -4.17 10.52
C ASP A 292 -6.68 -4.24 10.57
N GLN A 293 -6.07 -4.82 9.55
CA GLN A 293 -4.62 -5.03 9.44
C GLN A 293 -4.13 -4.77 8.02
N ASP A 294 -2.88 -4.40 7.88
CA ASP A 294 -2.24 -4.31 6.57
C ASP A 294 -2.15 -5.71 5.94
N ARG A 295 -2.68 -5.86 4.73
CA ARG A 295 -2.71 -7.13 4.00
C ARG A 295 -1.87 -7.03 2.75
N TYR A 296 -0.95 -7.97 2.58
CA TYR A 296 -0.12 -8.09 1.38
C TYR A 296 -0.76 -8.98 0.32
N ASN A 297 -1.61 -9.91 0.73
CA ASN A 297 -2.31 -10.84 -0.14
C ASN A 297 -3.81 -10.78 0.11
N LYS A 298 -4.60 -10.96 -0.96
CA LYS A 298 -6.05 -11.13 -0.90
C LYS A 298 -6.42 -12.51 -1.41
N THR A 299 -7.28 -13.19 -0.69
CA THR A 299 -7.84 -14.48 -1.10
C THR A 299 -8.93 -14.29 -2.16
N ARG A 300 -9.25 -15.36 -2.91
CA ARG A 300 -10.37 -15.35 -3.86
C ARG A 300 -11.70 -14.98 -3.17
N SER A 301 -11.93 -15.50 -1.97
CA SER A 301 -13.15 -15.22 -1.20
C SER A 301 -13.26 -13.77 -0.77
N GLU A 302 -12.16 -13.13 -0.39
CA GLU A 302 -12.13 -11.69 -0.06
C GLU A 302 -12.36 -10.83 -1.31
N MET A 303 -11.82 -11.22 -2.46
CA MET A 303 -12.07 -10.50 -3.71
C MET A 303 -13.52 -10.61 -4.14
N LEU A 304 -14.13 -11.81 -4.06
CA LEU A 304 -15.55 -12.02 -4.35
C LEU A 304 -16.46 -11.25 -3.36
N ALA A 305 -16.06 -11.16 -2.08
CA ALA A 305 -16.75 -10.33 -1.10
C ALA A 305 -16.70 -8.84 -1.49
N SER A 306 -15.53 -8.34 -1.89
CA SER A 306 -15.37 -6.97 -2.37
C SER A 306 -16.25 -6.68 -3.59
N LEU A 307 -16.35 -7.62 -4.54
CA LEU A 307 -17.24 -7.50 -5.71
C LEU A 307 -18.71 -7.38 -5.31
N ALA A 308 -19.18 -8.22 -4.38
CA ALA A 308 -20.55 -8.16 -3.89
C ALA A 308 -20.83 -6.83 -3.20
N VAL A 309 -19.87 -6.31 -2.42
CA VAL A 309 -19.99 -4.99 -1.78
C VAL A 309 -20.10 -3.88 -2.83
N PHE A 310 -19.27 -3.86 -3.87
CA PHE A 310 -19.38 -2.88 -4.96
C PHE A 310 -20.73 -2.92 -5.69
N MET A 311 -21.35 -4.11 -5.80
CA MET A 311 -22.69 -4.23 -6.39
C MET A 311 -23.79 -3.75 -5.44
N GLY A 312 -23.50 -3.65 -4.13
CA GLY A 312 -24.49 -3.33 -3.10
C GLY A 312 -25.25 -2.04 -3.33
N GLY A 313 -24.58 -0.95 -3.69
CA GLY A 313 -25.21 0.36 -3.96
C GLY A 313 -26.20 0.29 -5.11
N ARG A 314 -25.78 -0.23 -6.26
CA ARG A 314 -26.64 -0.40 -7.43
C ARG A 314 -27.86 -1.30 -7.16
N VAL A 315 -27.63 -2.42 -6.46
CA VAL A 315 -28.69 -3.35 -6.12
C VAL A 315 -29.69 -2.72 -5.16
N ALA A 316 -29.23 -1.91 -4.19
CA ALA A 316 -30.10 -1.18 -3.28
C ALA A 316 -31.04 -0.22 -4.05
N GLU A 317 -30.50 0.52 -5.02
CA GLU A 317 -31.32 1.38 -5.89
C GLU A 317 -32.40 0.58 -6.62
N GLU A 318 -32.03 -0.55 -7.23
CA GLU A 318 -32.95 -1.40 -7.99
C GLU A 318 -34.05 -2.01 -7.11
N VAL A 319 -33.67 -2.56 -5.93
CA VAL A 319 -34.62 -3.21 -5.01
C VAL A 319 -35.60 -2.20 -4.40
N VAL A 320 -35.16 -0.95 -4.21
CA VAL A 320 -35.96 0.08 -3.54
C VAL A 320 -36.83 0.87 -4.53
N PHE A 321 -36.23 1.33 -5.63
CA PHE A 321 -36.85 2.26 -6.58
C PHE A 321 -37.30 1.58 -7.87
N GLY A 322 -36.88 0.34 -8.15
CA GLY A 322 -37.12 -0.35 -9.42
C GLY A 322 -36.35 0.27 -10.59
N GLU A 323 -35.48 1.22 -10.33
CA GLU A 323 -34.65 1.93 -11.31
C GLU A 323 -33.20 1.97 -10.84
N ILE A 324 -32.29 2.16 -11.78
CA ILE A 324 -30.85 2.28 -11.55
C ILE A 324 -30.36 3.65 -12.01
N THR A 325 -29.42 4.23 -11.28
CA THR A 325 -28.86 5.52 -11.63
C THR A 325 -27.42 5.41 -12.17
N THR A 326 -26.87 6.51 -12.67
CA THR A 326 -25.49 6.61 -13.08
C THR A 326 -24.51 6.68 -11.90
N GLY A 327 -25.01 6.78 -10.66
CA GLY A 327 -24.20 6.88 -9.45
C GLY A 327 -23.25 5.70 -9.25
N ALA A 328 -23.69 4.49 -9.61
CA ALA A 328 -22.91 3.27 -9.50
C ALA A 328 -21.81 3.08 -10.58
N SER A 329 -21.54 4.08 -11.42
CA SER A 329 -20.57 3.91 -12.53
C SER A 329 -19.16 3.55 -12.06
N ASN A 330 -18.67 4.19 -11.01
CA ASN A 330 -17.35 3.94 -10.45
C ASN A 330 -17.25 2.54 -9.80
N ASP A 331 -18.33 2.10 -9.12
CA ASP A 331 -18.39 0.78 -8.50
C ASP A 331 -18.35 -0.34 -9.54
N ILE A 332 -19.09 -0.16 -10.66
CA ILE A 332 -19.07 -1.10 -11.77
C ILE A 332 -17.70 -1.15 -12.43
N GLU A 333 -17.05 0.01 -12.64
CA GLU A 333 -15.70 0.09 -13.21
C GLU A 333 -14.70 -0.67 -12.34
N ARG A 334 -14.64 -0.38 -11.04
CA ARG A 334 -13.77 -1.06 -10.07
C ARG A 334 -14.07 -2.56 -9.96
N ALA A 335 -15.34 -2.93 -9.89
CA ALA A 335 -15.72 -4.33 -9.86
C ALA A 335 -15.27 -5.08 -11.12
N THR A 336 -15.41 -4.45 -12.29
CA THR A 336 -14.98 -5.04 -13.57
C THR A 336 -13.47 -5.20 -13.62
N GLU A 337 -12.70 -4.22 -13.14
CA GLU A 337 -11.25 -4.28 -13.04
C GLU A 337 -10.79 -5.43 -12.13
N ILE A 338 -11.37 -5.54 -10.93
CA ILE A 338 -11.07 -6.62 -10.00
C ILE A 338 -11.41 -7.99 -10.58
N ALA A 339 -12.59 -8.16 -11.18
CA ALA A 339 -13.00 -9.42 -11.79
C ALA A 339 -12.06 -9.81 -12.95
N ARG A 340 -11.62 -8.84 -13.76
CA ARG A 340 -10.65 -9.04 -14.83
C ARG A 340 -9.28 -9.42 -14.28
N ASP A 341 -8.81 -8.79 -13.22
CA ASP A 341 -7.56 -9.14 -12.54
C ASP A 341 -7.62 -10.55 -11.95
N MET A 342 -8.75 -10.96 -11.35
CA MET A 342 -8.95 -12.32 -10.85
C MET A 342 -8.78 -13.37 -11.96
N VAL A 343 -9.36 -13.12 -13.13
CA VAL A 343 -9.33 -14.03 -14.27
C VAL A 343 -8.00 -14.00 -15.01
N CYS A 344 -7.50 -12.79 -15.33
CA CYS A 344 -6.37 -12.61 -16.23
C CYS A 344 -5.00 -12.56 -15.55
N ARG A 345 -4.92 -12.09 -14.30
CA ARG A 345 -3.63 -11.87 -13.60
C ARG A 345 -3.37 -12.86 -12.50
N PHE A 346 -4.38 -13.19 -11.70
CA PHE A 346 -4.21 -14.01 -10.50
C PHE A 346 -4.55 -15.50 -10.74
N GLY A 347 -5.10 -15.86 -11.92
CA GLY A 347 -5.46 -17.25 -12.22
C GLY A 347 -6.50 -17.82 -11.24
N MET A 348 -7.44 -16.96 -10.76
CA MET A 348 -8.45 -17.34 -9.77
C MET A 348 -9.76 -17.84 -10.39
N SER A 349 -9.76 -18.17 -11.68
CA SER A 349 -10.90 -18.76 -12.40
C SER A 349 -10.70 -20.26 -12.58
N ASP A 350 -11.70 -21.04 -12.24
CA ASP A 350 -11.68 -22.49 -12.45
C ASP A 350 -11.84 -22.85 -13.95
N THR A 351 -12.52 -22.00 -14.72
CA THR A 351 -12.78 -22.19 -16.16
C THR A 351 -11.55 -21.87 -17.00
N ILE A 352 -10.84 -20.79 -16.67
CA ILE A 352 -9.65 -20.32 -17.42
C ILE A 352 -8.38 -20.99 -16.90
N GLY A 353 -8.36 -21.39 -15.62
CA GLY A 353 -7.20 -21.99 -14.97
C GLY A 353 -6.12 -20.97 -14.53
N PRO A 354 -5.00 -21.47 -13.95
CA PRO A 354 -3.93 -20.64 -13.41
C PRO A 354 -2.98 -20.12 -14.50
N VAL A 355 -3.52 -19.37 -15.45
CA VAL A 355 -2.78 -18.79 -16.59
C VAL A 355 -2.83 -17.26 -16.49
N ASN A 356 -1.71 -16.61 -16.76
CA ASN A 356 -1.63 -15.15 -16.81
C ASN A 356 -1.84 -14.64 -18.25
N TYR A 357 -3.01 -14.07 -18.50
CA TYR A 357 -3.37 -13.37 -19.73
C TYR A 357 -3.33 -11.84 -19.57
N GLY A 358 -2.94 -11.36 -18.39
CA GLY A 358 -2.82 -9.94 -18.11
C GLY A 358 -1.67 -9.30 -18.89
N HIS A 359 -1.95 -8.27 -19.64
CA HIS A 359 -0.90 -7.45 -20.23
C HIS A 359 -0.19 -6.68 -19.12
N LYS A 360 1.14 -6.74 -19.08
CA LYS A 360 1.90 -5.63 -18.50
C LYS A 360 1.52 -4.42 -19.36
N GLN A 361 0.88 -3.42 -18.77
CA GLN A 361 0.72 -2.13 -19.44
C GLN A 361 2.12 -1.57 -19.74
N SER A 362 2.69 -1.98 -20.87
CA SER A 362 3.81 -1.28 -21.45
C SER A 362 3.22 0.00 -22.00
N GLN A 363 3.53 1.06 -21.34
CA GLN A 363 3.24 2.47 -21.57
C GLN A 363 2.64 2.81 -22.94
N VAL A 364 1.47 3.44 -22.87
CA VAL A 364 0.88 4.17 -23.99
C VAL A 364 1.84 5.30 -24.39
N PHE A 365 2.65 5.07 -25.39
CA PHE A 365 3.42 6.10 -26.05
C PHE A 365 2.44 6.84 -26.99
N LEU A 366 2.23 8.12 -26.71
CA LEU A 366 1.56 9.04 -27.64
C LEU A 366 2.22 8.92 -29.02
N GLY A 367 1.53 8.29 -30.00
CA GLY A 367 1.92 8.28 -31.38
C GLY A 367 2.13 6.92 -32.06
N ARG A 368 1.95 5.78 -31.38
CA ARG A 368 1.82 4.48 -32.05
C ARG A 368 0.41 3.96 -31.89
N ASP A 369 -0.14 3.46 -32.97
CA ASP A 369 -1.43 2.80 -33.03
C ASP A 369 -1.59 1.87 -31.82
N ILE A 370 -2.71 2.07 -31.10
CA ILE A 370 -3.17 1.20 -30.01
C ILE A 370 -3.65 -0.12 -30.63
N SER A 371 -2.74 -0.88 -31.21
CA SER A 371 -2.98 -2.29 -31.44
C SER A 371 -2.57 -2.99 -30.14
N GLU A 372 -3.55 -3.18 -29.24
CA GLU A 372 -3.42 -4.16 -28.18
C GLU A 372 -3.10 -5.50 -28.84
N HIS A 373 -1.83 -5.88 -28.89
CA HIS A 373 -1.45 -7.22 -29.28
C HIS A 373 -1.93 -8.18 -28.19
N ARG A 374 -3.14 -8.68 -28.37
CA ARG A 374 -3.67 -9.78 -27.55
C ARG A 374 -2.80 -11.00 -27.77
N ASN A 375 -2.14 -11.48 -26.72
CA ASN A 375 -1.28 -12.68 -26.78
C ASN A 375 -2.08 -13.98 -26.66
N TYR A 376 -3.39 -13.94 -26.94
CA TYR A 376 -4.30 -15.09 -26.82
C TYR A 376 -5.34 -15.09 -27.96
N SER A 377 -5.90 -16.27 -28.21
CA SER A 377 -6.87 -16.48 -29.30
C SER A 377 -8.20 -15.79 -29.03
N GLU A 378 -9.00 -15.59 -30.08
CA GLU A 378 -10.37 -15.06 -29.98
C GLU A 378 -11.25 -15.92 -29.08
N ASN A 379 -11.12 -17.23 -29.12
CA ASN A 379 -11.85 -18.16 -28.25
C ASN A 379 -11.51 -17.94 -26.78
N THR A 380 -10.23 -17.70 -26.46
CA THR A 380 -9.79 -17.36 -25.10
C THR A 380 -10.35 -16.01 -24.68
N SER A 381 -10.39 -15.00 -25.57
CA SER A 381 -11.01 -13.70 -25.30
C SER A 381 -12.48 -13.84 -24.89
N GLN A 382 -13.24 -14.61 -25.68
CA GLN A 382 -14.66 -14.89 -25.39
C GLN A 382 -14.83 -15.64 -24.06
N ALA A 383 -13.96 -16.58 -23.76
CA ALA A 383 -14.00 -17.30 -22.47
C ALA A 383 -13.69 -16.37 -21.28
N ILE A 384 -12.72 -15.46 -21.41
CA ILE A 384 -12.42 -14.44 -20.40
C ILE A 384 -13.63 -13.53 -20.18
N ASP A 385 -14.22 -13.00 -21.25
CA ASP A 385 -15.38 -12.12 -21.16
C ASP A 385 -16.61 -12.81 -20.54
N ALA A 386 -16.82 -14.07 -20.86
CA ALA A 386 -17.87 -14.91 -20.27
C ALA A 386 -17.66 -15.12 -18.78
N GLU A 387 -16.41 -15.40 -18.37
CA GLU A 387 -16.05 -15.67 -16.98
C GLU A 387 -16.12 -14.37 -16.12
N VAL A 388 -15.61 -13.25 -16.62
CA VAL A 388 -15.75 -11.95 -15.95
C VAL A 388 -17.23 -11.62 -15.74
N ARG A 389 -18.06 -11.80 -16.78
CA ARG A 389 -19.50 -11.58 -16.67
C ARG A 389 -20.15 -12.49 -15.64
N ARG A 390 -19.77 -13.80 -15.61
CA ARG A 390 -20.27 -14.76 -14.64
C ARG A 390 -19.96 -14.32 -13.21
N ILE A 391 -18.70 -13.98 -12.93
CA ILE A 391 -18.25 -13.54 -11.59
C ILE A 391 -19.03 -12.30 -11.14
N LEU A 392 -19.19 -11.32 -12.02
CA LEU A 392 -19.93 -10.09 -11.70
C LEU A 392 -21.42 -10.37 -11.46
N THR A 393 -22.03 -11.23 -12.28
CA THR A 393 -23.46 -11.61 -12.13
C THR A 393 -23.68 -12.37 -10.82
N GLU A 394 -22.83 -13.31 -10.47
CA GLU A 394 -22.93 -14.04 -9.20
C GLU A 394 -22.76 -13.12 -7.99
N SER A 395 -21.82 -12.16 -8.07
CA SER A 395 -21.62 -11.15 -7.03
C SER A 395 -22.82 -10.21 -6.89
N TYR A 396 -23.43 -9.84 -8.01
CA TYR A 396 -24.67 -9.06 -8.06
C TYR A 396 -25.85 -9.80 -7.42
N GLU A 397 -26.09 -11.07 -7.79
CA GLU A 397 -27.16 -11.87 -7.20
C GLU A 397 -26.92 -12.12 -5.71
N ARG A 398 -25.68 -12.31 -5.28
CA ARG A 398 -25.34 -12.40 -3.85
C ARG A 398 -25.72 -11.13 -3.09
N ALA A 399 -25.36 -9.97 -3.60
CA ALA A 399 -25.75 -8.68 -3.02
C ALA A 399 -27.26 -8.51 -2.99
N ARG A 400 -27.96 -8.93 -4.06
CA ARG A 400 -29.42 -8.85 -4.17
C ARG A 400 -30.12 -9.68 -3.11
N ASN A 401 -29.72 -10.93 -2.95
CA ASN A 401 -30.29 -11.81 -1.93
C ASN A 401 -30.11 -11.21 -0.53
N ILE A 402 -28.88 -10.74 -0.21
CA ILE A 402 -28.59 -10.10 1.09
C ILE A 402 -29.52 -8.90 1.33
N LEU A 403 -29.66 -8.00 0.35
CA LEU A 403 -30.45 -6.79 0.51
C LEU A 403 -31.96 -7.06 0.54
N GLN A 404 -32.43 -8.12 -0.11
CA GLN A 404 -33.83 -8.56 -0.01
C GLN A 404 -34.12 -9.13 1.39
N ASP A 405 -33.22 -9.97 1.93
CA ASP A 405 -33.37 -10.56 3.24
C ASP A 405 -33.30 -9.50 4.36
N HIS A 406 -32.47 -8.45 4.18
CA HIS A 406 -32.26 -7.36 5.13
C HIS A 406 -32.93 -6.05 4.72
N ARG A 407 -34.05 -6.12 4.01
CA ARG A 407 -34.74 -4.92 3.49
C ARG A 407 -35.13 -3.94 4.60
N GLN A 408 -35.65 -4.43 5.72
CA GLN A 408 -36.04 -3.57 6.83
C GLN A 408 -34.85 -2.86 7.49
N ASP A 409 -33.72 -3.51 7.54
CA ASP A 409 -32.49 -2.94 8.09
C ASP A 409 -31.91 -1.86 7.15
N LEU A 410 -32.05 -2.06 5.83
CA LEU A 410 -31.73 -1.03 4.83
C LEU A 410 -32.58 0.24 5.02
N ASP A 411 -33.88 0.08 5.24
CA ASP A 411 -34.79 1.21 5.45
C ASP A 411 -34.43 1.96 6.74
N LYS A 412 -34.18 1.27 7.87
CA LYS A 412 -33.75 1.88 9.14
C LYS A 412 -32.43 2.64 9.01
N LEU A 413 -31.44 2.04 8.33
CA LEU A 413 -30.16 2.66 8.10
C LEU A 413 -30.29 3.92 7.23
N THR A 414 -31.11 3.86 6.20
CA THR A 414 -31.40 5.01 5.34
C THR A 414 -32.03 6.15 6.11
N ASP A 415 -33.03 5.86 6.95
CA ASP A 415 -33.68 6.88 7.76
C ASP A 415 -32.67 7.54 8.74
N LEU A 416 -31.79 6.76 9.36
CA LEU A 416 -30.72 7.28 10.21
C LEU A 416 -29.73 8.16 9.42
N LEU A 417 -29.36 7.75 8.20
CA LEU A 417 -28.48 8.53 7.33
C LEU A 417 -29.14 9.84 6.86
N MET A 418 -30.45 9.81 6.62
CA MET A 418 -31.18 11.03 6.26
C MET A 418 -31.26 12.03 7.41
N GLU A 419 -31.28 11.54 8.67
CA GLU A 419 -31.32 12.37 9.89
C GLU A 419 -29.93 12.92 10.23
N LYS A 420 -28.90 12.02 10.33
CA LYS A 420 -27.58 12.35 10.85
C LYS A 420 -26.54 12.72 9.79
N GLU A 421 -26.76 12.38 8.52
CA GLU A 421 -25.86 12.56 7.37
C GLU A 421 -24.53 11.76 7.45
N LEU A 422 -24.13 11.36 8.65
CA LEU A 422 -22.96 10.55 8.93
C LEU A 422 -23.31 9.55 10.04
N VAL A 423 -22.96 8.27 9.83
CA VAL A 423 -23.15 7.18 10.78
C VAL A 423 -21.84 6.44 10.95
N GLU A 424 -21.36 6.32 12.18
CA GLU A 424 -20.12 5.61 12.52
C GLU A 424 -20.38 4.12 12.84
N ALA A 425 -19.31 3.32 12.89
CA ALA A 425 -19.39 1.87 13.15
C ALA A 425 -20.14 1.53 14.43
N ALA A 426 -19.93 2.27 15.53
CA ALA A 426 -20.59 2.05 16.81
C ALA A 426 -22.13 2.22 16.72
N GLU A 427 -22.57 3.24 15.99
CA GLU A 427 -24.00 3.50 15.76
C GLU A 427 -24.63 2.43 14.85
N LEU A 428 -23.84 1.89 13.90
CA LEU A 428 -24.27 0.75 13.06
C LEU A 428 -24.45 -0.51 13.88
N ASP A 429 -23.56 -0.76 14.85
CA ASP A 429 -23.65 -1.93 15.73
C ASP A 429 -24.82 -1.80 16.70
N GLU A 430 -25.14 -0.58 17.18
CA GLU A 430 -26.32 -0.32 17.99
C GLU A 430 -27.63 -0.52 17.19
N LEU A 431 -27.66 -0.10 15.93
CA LEU A 431 -28.85 -0.18 15.07
C LEU A 431 -29.12 -1.60 14.56
N LEU A 432 -28.06 -2.31 14.12
CA LEU A 432 -28.15 -3.54 13.33
C LEU A 432 -27.59 -4.79 14.05
N GLY A 433 -27.02 -4.62 15.26
CA GLY A 433 -26.29 -5.67 15.95
C GLY A 433 -24.90 -5.93 15.38
N PRO A 434 -24.17 -6.96 15.84
CA PRO A 434 -22.83 -7.26 15.39
C PRO A 434 -22.80 -7.70 13.93
N SER A 435 -21.68 -7.40 13.21
CA SER A 435 -21.50 -7.86 11.84
C SER A 435 -21.27 -9.38 11.76
N ALA A 436 -21.52 -9.98 10.60
CA ALA A 436 -21.24 -11.41 10.37
C ALA A 436 -19.77 -11.75 10.63
N ARG A 437 -18.87 -10.82 10.41
CA ARG A 437 -17.43 -10.94 10.70
C ARG A 437 -17.16 -10.98 12.20
N ASP A 438 -17.81 -10.13 12.98
CA ASP A 438 -17.61 -10.07 14.45
C ASP A 438 -18.16 -11.31 15.11
N ILE A 439 -19.30 -11.80 14.62
CA ILE A 439 -19.88 -13.07 15.04
C ILE A 439 -18.90 -14.22 14.78
N LEU A 440 -18.34 -14.31 13.58
CA LEU A 440 -17.38 -15.36 13.21
C LEU A 440 -16.11 -15.29 14.08
N LYS A 441 -15.55 -14.10 14.29
CA LYS A 441 -14.37 -13.91 15.16
C LYS A 441 -14.64 -14.36 16.60
N LYS A 442 -15.82 -14.08 17.10
CA LYS A 442 -16.21 -14.48 18.46
C LYS A 442 -16.33 -16.00 18.57
N GLU A 443 -16.94 -16.65 17.57
CA GLU A 443 -17.03 -18.11 17.52
C GLU A 443 -15.66 -18.78 17.43
N GLU A 444 -14.72 -18.23 16.66
CA GLU A 444 -13.36 -18.73 16.54
C GLU A 444 -12.61 -18.61 17.87
N GLN A 445 -12.71 -17.48 18.57
CA GLN A 445 -12.10 -17.26 19.89
C GLN A 445 -12.67 -18.22 20.94
N GLU A 446 -13.97 -18.46 20.92
CA GLU A 446 -14.62 -19.43 21.82
C GLU A 446 -14.13 -20.86 21.55
N ARG A 447 -13.93 -21.25 20.30
CA ARG A 447 -13.38 -22.57 19.90
C ARG A 447 -11.92 -22.74 20.33
N GLU A 448 -11.09 -21.71 20.17
CA GLU A 448 -9.70 -21.72 20.61
C GLU A 448 -9.60 -21.79 22.14
N GLY A 449 -10.41 -21.03 22.87
CA GLY A 449 -10.49 -21.10 24.33
C GLY A 449 -10.90 -22.48 24.87
N VAL A 450 -11.83 -23.16 24.17
CA VAL A 450 -12.24 -24.53 24.51
C VAL A 450 -11.12 -25.56 24.22
N ASN A 451 -10.32 -25.37 23.17
CA ASN A 451 -9.20 -26.27 22.85
C ASN A 451 -8.05 -26.12 23.85
N LEU A 452 -7.69 -24.90 24.23
CA LEU A 452 -6.69 -24.65 25.28
C LEU A 452 -7.09 -25.27 26.63
N SER A 453 -8.36 -25.16 27.01
CA SER A 453 -8.86 -25.77 28.26
C SER A 453 -8.91 -27.30 28.22
N LYS A 454 -8.96 -27.93 27.05
CA LYS A 454 -8.86 -29.39 26.87
C LYS A 454 -7.42 -29.88 26.88
N GLU A 455 -6.46 -29.12 26.38
CA GLU A 455 -5.04 -29.46 26.43
C GLU A 455 -4.49 -29.32 27.85
N ASP A 456 -4.90 -28.31 28.63
CA ASP A 456 -4.54 -28.17 30.04
C ASP A 456 -5.13 -29.30 30.91
N ASN A 457 -6.34 -29.78 30.63
CA ASN A 457 -6.93 -30.92 31.34
C ASN A 457 -6.32 -32.27 30.94
N SER A 458 -5.73 -32.38 29.73
CA SER A 458 -5.03 -33.61 29.31
C SER A 458 -3.61 -33.71 29.88
N SER A 459 -2.94 -32.58 30.08
CA SER A 459 -1.62 -32.52 30.73
C SER A 459 -1.69 -32.80 32.22
N THR A 460 -2.71 -32.29 32.92
CA THR A 460 -2.97 -32.59 34.36
C THR A 460 -3.35 -34.04 34.62
N SER A 461 -4.05 -34.69 33.70
CA SER A 461 -4.40 -36.10 33.82
C SER A 461 -3.23 -37.07 33.59
N ASN A 462 -2.25 -36.67 32.81
CA ASN A 462 -1.01 -37.47 32.59
C ASN A 462 -0.03 -37.35 33.79
N GLU A 463 0.10 -36.18 34.42
CA GLU A 463 0.94 -36.03 35.62
C GLU A 463 0.40 -36.80 36.83
N VAL A 464 -0.90 -36.95 36.94
CA VAL A 464 -1.53 -37.76 38.03
C VAL A 464 -1.42 -39.26 37.78
N ALA A 465 -1.23 -39.70 36.53
CA ALA A 465 -1.01 -41.12 36.19
C ALA A 465 0.44 -41.57 36.41
N GLU A 466 1.44 -40.72 36.21
CA GLU A 466 2.85 -41.06 36.46
C GLU A 466 3.22 -41.04 37.94
N SER A 467 2.52 -40.29 38.79
CA SER A 467 2.81 -40.25 40.25
C SER A 467 2.29 -41.47 41.04
N LYS A 468 1.58 -42.40 40.42
CA LYS A 468 1.04 -43.63 41.08
C LYS A 468 1.86 -44.90 40.78
N LEU A 469 2.97 -44.80 40.05
CA LEU A 469 3.80 -45.96 39.66
C LEU A 469 5.21 -46.00 40.30
N SER A 470 5.43 -45.25 41.40
CA SER A 470 6.65 -45.33 42.16
C SER A 470 6.39 -45.53 43.64
N SER A 471 6.29 -46.77 44.05
CA SER A 471 6.50 -47.21 45.43
C SER A 471 7.47 -48.40 45.44
N PRO A 472 8.45 -48.43 46.37
CA PRO A 472 9.57 -49.32 46.26
C PRO A 472 9.29 -50.64 46.99
N GLU A 473 9.72 -51.77 46.45
CA GLU A 473 9.98 -52.96 47.21
C GLU A 473 11.47 -53.28 47.18
N ASP A 474 11.90 -53.44 48.41
CA ASP A 474 13.19 -53.75 48.97
C ASP A 474 13.64 -55.16 48.62
N THR A 475 14.91 -55.39 48.68
CA THR A 475 15.77 -56.45 49.20
C THR A 475 16.83 -57.04 48.26
N SER A 476 18.03 -56.76 48.68
CA SER A 476 19.14 -57.63 48.99
C SER A 476 19.87 -58.47 47.93
N GLU A 477 21.20 -58.36 48.08
CA GLU A 477 22.30 -59.37 47.86
C GLU A 477 22.65 -59.68 46.37
N GLU A 478 23.88 -59.73 45.99
CA GLU A 478 25.19 -60.02 46.49
C GLU A 478 26.22 -59.97 45.33
N LYS A 479 27.37 -59.43 45.69
CA LYS A 479 28.72 -59.83 45.22
C LYS A 479 29.03 -60.19 43.73
N ALA A 480 30.05 -59.52 43.38
CA ALA A 480 31.37 -60.06 42.95
C ALA A 480 31.69 -60.13 41.46
N THR A 481 32.83 -59.53 41.24
CA THR A 481 34.04 -59.92 40.50
C THR A 481 34.15 -59.60 39.01
N LYS A 482 35.15 -58.71 38.85
CA LYS A 482 36.28 -58.80 37.91
C LYS A 482 36.11 -58.90 36.43
N ALA A 483 36.72 -57.93 35.82
CA ALA A 483 37.98 -57.98 35.06
C ALA A 483 37.83 -57.98 33.54
N GLU A 484 38.63 -57.05 33.00
CA GLU A 484 39.39 -57.15 31.72
C GLU A 484 38.60 -57.29 30.41
N ASN A 485 38.57 -56.32 29.57
CA ASN A 485 39.65 -55.88 28.65
C ASN A 485 39.30 -54.51 28.07
#